data_1f04206edfebe1dcaa2973b47b7c8b3c
#
_entry.id   1f04206edfebe1dcaa2973b47b7c8b3c
#
_cell.length_a   1.000
_cell.length_b   1.000
_cell.length_c   1.000
_cell.angle_alpha   90.00
_cell.angle_beta   90.00
_cell.angle_gamma   90.00
#
_symmetry.space_group_name_H-M   'P 1'
#
loop_
_entity.id
_entity.type
_entity.pdbx_description
1 polymer ?
#
loop_
_entity_poly.entity_id
_entity_poly.type
_entity_poly.pdbx_seq_one_letter_code
_entity_poly.pdbx_strand_id
1 'polypeptide(L)'
;MNKTILTCAVTGNLTKPEMTPYLPITPKQIADACLGAADAGAAVVHIHVRYPETGKPSMELDHYAEVMHLIKAQNKELIINLTTGPGGRYVPTEGDPKVFAPGTTLCDPLKRVEHVAALKPEICSLDLNTMNSGADVVMNTPSNVRKMAKVIREAGVMPELEIFDSGDLNLAKDLIADGTVDGPGLYTFVMGVKYGLNTDPATLLYMRDQLPSGALWAAFGISRAEFPIVAQAWLLGGHIRVGMEDNIYLEKGVLCESNAQLVSRAKRIIGDLGGQLASSNEARQMLGL
;
A
#
# COMPACT_ATOMS: atom_id res chain seq x y z
N MET A 1 -4.96 17.51 18.54
CA MET A 1 -5.15 16.64 17.36
C MET A 1 -4.56 15.29 17.68
N ASN A 2 -5.17 14.20 17.22
CA ASN A 2 -4.63 12.86 17.39
C ASN A 2 -3.36 12.72 16.56
N LYS A 3 -2.41 11.86 17.00
CA LYS A 3 -1.22 11.53 16.23
C LYS A 3 -1.58 10.84 14.90
N THR A 4 -0.73 10.99 13.90
CA THR A 4 -0.96 10.47 12.54
C THR A 4 -0.05 9.26 12.29
N ILE A 5 -0.62 8.15 11.83
CA ILE A 5 0.15 6.99 11.35
C ILE A 5 0.79 7.37 10.02
N LEU A 6 2.10 7.12 9.90
CA LEU A 6 2.82 7.19 8.63
C LEU A 6 3.19 5.78 8.20
N THR A 7 2.72 5.37 7.03
CA THR A 7 3.12 4.16 6.34
C THR A 7 4.22 4.47 5.32
N CYS A 8 5.27 3.66 5.26
CA CYS A 8 6.28 3.74 4.21
C CYS A 8 6.19 2.55 3.25
N ALA A 9 5.87 2.79 1.98
CA ALA A 9 5.81 1.80 0.91
C ALA A 9 7.16 1.73 0.18
N VAL A 10 7.98 0.73 0.53
CA VAL A 10 9.43 0.80 0.25
C VAL A 10 9.85 0.41 -1.16
N THR A 11 9.08 -0.41 -1.90
CA THR A 11 9.52 -0.98 -3.19
C THR A 11 8.52 -0.93 -4.32
N GLY A 12 7.29 -1.42 -4.11
CA GLY A 12 6.24 -1.55 -5.13
C GLY A 12 6.56 -2.48 -6.30
N ASN A 13 5.64 -2.56 -7.25
CA ASN A 13 5.76 -3.35 -8.47
C ASN A 13 6.13 -2.52 -9.71
N LEU A 14 5.79 -1.24 -9.73
CA LEU A 14 5.90 -0.39 -10.93
C LEU A 14 7.23 0.36 -11.01
N THR A 15 7.84 0.69 -9.88
CA THR A 15 9.17 1.28 -9.83
C THR A 15 10.21 0.25 -10.29
N LYS A 16 11.05 0.63 -11.23
CA LYS A 16 12.05 -0.25 -11.85
C LYS A 16 13.46 0.18 -11.48
N PRO A 17 14.43 -0.74 -11.47
CA PRO A 17 15.83 -0.42 -11.19
C PRO A 17 16.43 0.65 -12.13
N GLU A 18 15.92 0.74 -13.36
CA GLU A 18 16.38 1.74 -14.35
C GLU A 18 15.89 3.16 -14.03
N MET A 19 14.86 3.30 -13.18
CA MET A 19 14.27 4.59 -12.80
C MET A 19 15.05 5.27 -11.68
N THR A 20 15.65 4.48 -10.78
CA THR A 20 16.48 4.96 -9.68
C THR A 20 17.47 3.88 -9.22
N PRO A 21 18.74 4.23 -8.96
CA PRO A 21 19.73 3.29 -8.42
C PRO A 21 19.50 2.96 -6.94
N TYR A 22 18.59 3.65 -6.27
CA TYR A 22 18.36 3.54 -4.83
C TYR A 22 17.21 2.60 -4.46
N LEU A 23 16.55 1.98 -5.46
CA LEU A 23 15.47 1.03 -5.23
C LEU A 23 16.00 -0.21 -4.50
N PRO A 24 15.45 -0.57 -3.31
CA PRO A 24 15.86 -1.79 -2.63
C PRO A 24 15.34 -3.02 -3.39
N ILE A 25 16.21 -4.02 -3.61
CA ILE A 25 15.93 -5.19 -4.43
C ILE A 25 16.03 -6.48 -3.61
N THR A 26 17.17 -6.71 -2.95
CA THR A 26 17.37 -7.94 -2.17
C THR A 26 16.57 -7.90 -0.86
N PRO A 27 16.23 -9.06 -0.27
CA PRO A 27 15.55 -9.10 1.03
C PRO A 27 16.24 -8.25 2.10
N LYS A 28 17.58 -8.29 2.14
CA LYS A 28 18.34 -7.45 3.05
C LYS A 28 18.18 -5.95 2.77
N GLN A 29 18.27 -5.52 1.51
CA GLN A 29 18.08 -4.11 1.16
C GLN A 29 16.66 -3.64 1.48
N ILE A 30 15.64 -4.48 1.25
CA ILE A 30 14.24 -4.17 1.58
C ILE A 30 14.08 -4.04 3.10
N ALA A 31 14.62 -4.97 3.88
CA ALA A 31 14.58 -4.90 5.34
C ALA A 31 15.32 -3.67 5.88
N ASP A 32 16.52 -3.36 5.37
CA ASP A 32 17.28 -2.16 5.76
C ASP A 32 16.51 -0.88 5.43
N ALA A 33 15.83 -0.82 4.27
CA ALA A 33 14.99 0.31 3.88
C ALA A 33 13.77 0.47 4.81
N CYS A 34 13.15 -0.64 5.24
CA CYS A 34 12.06 -0.64 6.22
C CYS A 34 12.52 -0.11 7.58
N LEU A 35 13.67 -0.58 8.07
CA LEU A 35 14.23 -0.15 9.34
C LEU A 35 14.64 1.33 9.30
N GLY A 36 15.30 1.78 8.22
CA GLY A 36 15.62 3.19 8.02
C GLY A 36 14.38 4.09 7.92
N ALA A 37 13.29 3.61 7.33
CA ALA A 37 12.02 4.31 7.31
C ALA A 37 11.41 4.42 8.73
N ALA A 38 11.50 3.35 9.53
CA ALA A 38 11.04 3.34 10.92
C ALA A 38 11.84 4.32 11.79
N ASP A 39 13.18 4.36 11.67
CA ASP A 39 14.04 5.32 12.36
C ASP A 39 13.70 6.77 11.98
N ALA A 40 13.31 7.02 10.74
CA ALA A 40 12.84 8.32 10.27
C ALA A 40 11.45 8.71 10.80
N GLY A 41 10.63 7.73 11.24
CA GLY A 41 9.33 7.96 11.86
C GLY A 41 8.15 7.21 11.26
N ALA A 42 8.35 6.25 10.35
CA ALA A 42 7.27 5.38 9.87
C ALA A 42 6.86 4.39 10.96
N ALA A 43 5.57 4.28 11.22
CA ALA A 43 5.00 3.31 12.15
C ALA A 43 4.64 1.98 11.47
N VAL A 44 4.40 2.02 10.17
CA VAL A 44 4.02 0.90 9.31
C VAL A 44 4.94 0.88 8.08
N VAL A 45 5.34 -0.31 7.64
CA VAL A 45 6.03 -0.50 6.36
C VAL A 45 5.22 -1.41 5.45
N HIS A 46 4.96 -0.93 4.23
CA HIS A 46 4.30 -1.70 3.18
C HIS A 46 5.34 -2.31 2.25
N ILE A 47 5.23 -3.61 1.99
CA ILE A 47 6.30 -4.40 1.40
C ILE A 47 5.82 -5.18 0.19
N HIS A 48 6.48 -4.93 -0.94
CA HIS A 48 6.60 -5.85 -2.07
C HIS A 48 8.01 -6.46 -2.04
N VAL A 49 8.15 -7.69 -2.50
CA VAL A 49 9.44 -8.36 -2.64
C VAL A 49 9.83 -8.51 -4.10
N ARG A 50 11.11 -8.76 -4.35
CA ARG A 50 11.69 -8.82 -5.69
C ARG A 50 12.61 -10.01 -5.82
N TYR A 51 12.79 -10.50 -7.05
CA TYR A 51 13.84 -11.45 -7.38
C TYR A 51 15.20 -10.75 -7.28
N PRO A 52 16.12 -11.19 -6.38
CA PRO A 52 17.41 -10.52 -6.16
C PRO A 52 18.26 -10.40 -7.43
N GLU A 53 18.18 -11.38 -8.33
CA GLU A 53 19.00 -11.47 -9.54
C GLU A 53 18.56 -10.51 -10.64
N THR A 54 17.26 -10.14 -10.66
CA THR A 54 16.68 -9.40 -11.78
C THR A 54 16.05 -8.07 -11.36
N GLY A 55 15.78 -7.88 -10.08
CA GLY A 55 15.02 -6.74 -9.56
C GLY A 55 13.53 -6.75 -9.94
N LYS A 56 13.03 -7.77 -10.64
CA LYS A 56 11.62 -7.90 -10.99
C LYS A 56 10.77 -8.21 -9.77
N PRO A 57 9.49 -7.78 -9.74
CA PRO A 57 8.56 -8.15 -8.67
C PRO A 57 8.47 -9.67 -8.49
N SER A 58 8.42 -10.11 -7.24
CA SER A 58 8.30 -11.52 -6.85
C SER A 58 7.03 -11.75 -6.03
N MET A 59 6.54 -13.00 -6.05
CA MET A 59 5.47 -13.48 -5.18
C MET A 59 5.93 -14.68 -4.33
N GLU A 60 7.23 -14.95 -4.30
CA GLU A 60 7.80 -16.10 -3.60
C GLU A 60 7.69 -15.92 -2.08
N LEU A 61 7.13 -16.93 -1.42
CA LEU A 61 6.94 -16.95 0.04
C LEU A 61 8.25 -16.72 0.80
N ASP A 62 9.33 -17.37 0.35
CA ASP A 62 10.64 -17.30 1.01
C ASP A 62 11.21 -15.87 1.02
N HIS A 63 10.98 -15.08 -0.04
CA HIS A 63 11.42 -13.69 -0.09
C HIS A 63 10.68 -12.83 0.96
N TYR A 64 9.36 -13.01 1.12
CA TYR A 64 8.59 -12.32 2.17
C TYR A 64 9.03 -12.77 3.57
N ALA A 65 9.22 -14.09 3.76
CA ALA A 65 9.65 -14.66 5.04
C ALA A 65 11.00 -14.10 5.49
N GLU A 66 11.98 -14.03 4.56
CA GLU A 66 13.32 -13.50 4.83
C GLU A 66 13.26 -12.01 5.22
N VAL A 67 12.52 -11.18 4.46
CA VAL A 67 12.36 -9.75 4.78
C VAL A 67 11.73 -9.56 6.15
N MET A 68 10.63 -10.26 6.46
CA MET A 68 9.98 -10.18 7.77
C MET A 68 10.90 -10.61 8.89
N HIS A 69 11.64 -11.71 8.71
CA HIS A 69 12.61 -12.20 9.69
C HIS A 69 13.68 -11.15 10.00
N LEU A 70 14.27 -10.55 8.96
CA LEU A 70 15.32 -9.52 9.11
C LEU A 70 14.81 -8.26 9.83
N ILE A 71 13.58 -7.84 9.53
CA ILE A 71 12.95 -6.69 10.21
C ILE A 71 12.69 -7.03 11.69
N LYS A 72 11.97 -8.15 11.96
CA LYS A 72 11.55 -8.49 13.33
C LYS A 72 12.71 -8.89 14.24
N ALA A 73 13.85 -9.32 13.69
CA ALA A 73 15.07 -9.54 14.45
C ALA A 73 15.64 -8.23 15.06
N GLN A 74 15.38 -7.07 14.45
CA GLN A 74 15.92 -5.78 14.87
C GLN A 74 14.85 -4.86 15.48
N ASN A 75 13.61 -4.89 14.93
CA ASN A 75 12.49 -4.07 15.40
C ASN A 75 11.20 -4.89 15.44
N LYS A 76 10.85 -5.41 16.62
CA LYS A 76 9.65 -6.22 16.82
C LYS A 76 8.36 -5.40 16.80
N GLU A 77 8.45 -4.10 17.11
CA GLU A 77 7.29 -3.21 17.21
C GLU A 77 6.82 -2.68 15.85
N LEU A 78 7.72 -2.62 14.87
CA LEU A 78 7.39 -2.13 13.54
C LEU A 78 6.27 -2.97 12.92
N ILE A 79 5.19 -2.29 12.50
CA ILE A 79 4.03 -2.94 11.89
C ILE A 79 4.38 -3.28 10.43
N ILE A 80 4.17 -4.53 10.06
CA ILE A 80 4.40 -5.02 8.70
C ILE A 80 3.07 -5.16 7.97
N ASN A 81 3.01 -4.54 6.80
CA ASN A 81 1.92 -4.63 5.84
C ASN A 81 2.45 -5.32 4.57
N LEU A 82 2.00 -6.52 4.27
CA LEU A 82 2.37 -7.24 3.05
C LEU A 82 1.35 -7.00 1.94
N THR A 83 1.84 -6.75 0.73
CA THR A 83 0.98 -6.57 -0.44
C THR A 83 0.25 -7.85 -0.85
N THR A 84 -0.97 -7.72 -1.37
CA THR A 84 -1.65 -8.76 -2.15
C THR A 84 -1.92 -8.33 -3.61
N GLY A 85 -1.38 -7.19 -4.02
CA GLY A 85 -1.57 -6.59 -5.35
C GLY A 85 -1.01 -7.40 -6.53
N PRO A 86 0.18 -8.07 -6.41
CA PRO A 86 0.69 -8.92 -7.48
C PRO A 86 -0.31 -10.01 -7.89
N GLY A 87 -0.37 -10.31 -9.21
CA GLY A 87 -1.29 -11.32 -9.73
C GLY A 87 -2.69 -10.80 -10.11
N GLY A 88 -2.89 -9.47 -10.13
CA GLY A 88 -4.13 -8.86 -10.57
C GLY A 88 -4.10 -8.28 -11.99
N ARG A 89 -2.96 -8.28 -12.70
CA ARG A 89 -2.82 -7.59 -14.00
C ARG A 89 -3.11 -8.50 -15.19
N TYR A 90 -3.98 -8.01 -16.08
CA TYR A 90 -4.32 -8.62 -17.36
C TYR A 90 -3.91 -7.70 -18.50
N VAL A 91 -3.16 -8.23 -19.45
CA VAL A 91 -2.76 -7.54 -20.68
C VAL A 91 -3.49 -8.23 -21.85
N PRO A 92 -4.50 -7.60 -22.47
CA PRO A 92 -5.19 -8.18 -23.62
C PRO A 92 -4.32 -8.13 -24.87
N THR A 93 -4.50 -9.08 -25.82
CA THR A 93 -3.95 -8.95 -27.17
C THR A 93 -4.80 -7.98 -28.00
N GLU A 94 -4.18 -7.30 -28.98
CA GLU A 94 -4.89 -6.38 -29.88
C GLU A 94 -5.93 -7.11 -30.77
N GLY A 95 -5.65 -8.36 -31.14
CA GLY A 95 -6.51 -9.12 -32.07
C GLY A 95 -7.73 -9.77 -31.40
N ASP A 96 -7.60 -10.26 -30.19
CA ASP A 96 -8.69 -10.84 -29.40
C ASP A 96 -8.50 -10.50 -27.92
N PRO A 97 -9.34 -9.63 -27.34
CA PRO A 97 -9.21 -9.20 -25.95
C PRO A 97 -9.47 -10.33 -24.92
N LYS A 98 -9.93 -11.49 -25.32
CA LYS A 98 -10.06 -12.68 -24.46
C LYS A 98 -8.74 -13.42 -24.29
N VAL A 99 -7.77 -13.17 -25.15
CA VAL A 99 -6.45 -13.80 -25.13
C VAL A 99 -5.46 -12.84 -24.44
N PHE A 100 -4.68 -13.37 -23.50
CA PHE A 100 -3.69 -12.58 -22.79
C PHE A 100 -2.37 -12.48 -23.56
N ALA A 101 -1.76 -11.28 -23.48
CA ALA A 101 -0.43 -11.00 -24.03
C ALA A 101 0.66 -11.21 -22.95
N PRO A 102 1.96 -11.27 -23.36
CA PRO A 102 3.09 -11.21 -22.44
C PRO A 102 3.01 -9.99 -21.50
N GLY A 103 3.27 -10.20 -20.21
CA GLY A 103 3.10 -9.18 -19.17
C GLY A 103 1.86 -9.39 -18.31
N THR A 104 0.93 -10.26 -18.71
CA THR A 104 -0.18 -10.70 -17.85
C THR A 104 0.38 -11.46 -16.66
N THR A 105 -0.02 -11.02 -15.46
CA THR A 105 0.31 -11.71 -14.19
C THR A 105 -0.95 -12.20 -13.49
N LEU A 106 -2.13 -12.02 -14.08
CA LEU A 106 -3.41 -12.46 -13.51
C LEU A 106 -3.35 -13.94 -13.14
N CYS A 107 -3.60 -14.24 -11.89
CA CYS A 107 -3.55 -15.61 -11.36
C CYS A 107 -4.70 -15.90 -10.39
N ASP A 108 -4.72 -17.12 -9.85
CA ASP A 108 -5.68 -17.51 -8.82
C ASP A 108 -5.61 -16.55 -7.61
N PRO A 109 -6.74 -15.99 -7.12
CA PRO A 109 -6.76 -15.10 -5.97
C PRO A 109 -6.20 -15.74 -4.69
N LEU A 110 -6.29 -17.05 -4.52
CA LEU A 110 -5.73 -17.75 -3.35
C LEU A 110 -4.19 -17.76 -3.39
N LYS A 111 -3.58 -17.80 -4.58
CA LYS A 111 -2.12 -17.67 -4.72
C LYS A 111 -1.63 -16.29 -4.27
N ARG A 112 -2.44 -15.25 -4.48
CA ARG A 112 -2.10 -13.86 -4.10
C ARG A 112 -2.05 -13.63 -2.58
N VAL A 113 -2.67 -14.48 -1.78
CA VAL A 113 -2.73 -14.38 -0.31
C VAL A 113 -2.01 -15.53 0.41
N GLU A 114 -1.34 -16.42 -0.32
CA GLU A 114 -0.62 -17.57 0.24
C GLU A 114 0.40 -17.14 1.30
N HIS A 115 1.22 -16.13 1.00
CA HIS A 115 2.22 -15.59 1.91
C HIS A 115 1.58 -14.91 3.14
N VAL A 116 0.42 -14.29 2.99
CA VAL A 116 -0.32 -13.69 4.12
C VAL A 116 -0.81 -14.78 5.07
N ALA A 117 -1.39 -15.86 4.53
CA ALA A 117 -1.85 -17.00 5.33
C ALA A 117 -0.71 -17.70 6.08
N ALA A 118 0.45 -17.83 5.42
CA ALA A 118 1.62 -18.51 5.98
C ALA A 118 2.36 -17.66 7.03
N LEU A 119 2.56 -16.37 6.75
CA LEU A 119 3.45 -15.50 7.55
C LEU A 119 2.71 -14.64 8.58
N LYS A 120 1.41 -14.44 8.40
CA LYS A 120 0.52 -13.69 9.31
C LYS A 120 1.10 -12.33 9.72
N PRO A 121 1.35 -11.41 8.76
CA PRO A 121 1.74 -10.05 9.10
C PRO A 121 0.63 -9.37 9.91
N GLU A 122 0.90 -8.21 10.49
CA GLU A 122 -0.14 -7.45 11.19
C GLU A 122 -1.22 -6.93 10.24
N ILE A 123 -0.79 -6.46 9.05
CA ILE A 123 -1.66 -5.90 8.01
C ILE A 123 -1.30 -6.52 6.65
N CYS A 124 -2.26 -6.61 5.76
CA CYS A 124 -1.99 -6.80 4.33
C CYS A 124 -2.87 -5.87 3.50
N SER A 125 -2.37 -5.37 2.37
CA SER A 125 -3.22 -4.61 1.45
C SER A 125 -4.20 -5.56 0.73
N LEU A 126 -5.38 -5.05 0.42
CA LEU A 126 -6.41 -5.73 -0.37
C LEU A 126 -6.99 -4.76 -1.38
N ASP A 127 -6.56 -4.90 -2.63
CA ASP A 127 -7.05 -4.10 -3.74
C ASP A 127 -8.49 -4.46 -4.08
N LEU A 128 -9.37 -3.48 -4.15
CA LEU A 128 -10.79 -3.69 -4.47
C LEU A 128 -11.12 -3.37 -5.93
N ASN A 129 -10.22 -2.69 -6.63
CA ASN A 129 -10.45 -2.13 -7.95
C ASN A 129 -10.42 -3.16 -9.10
N THR A 130 -11.34 -3.01 -10.04
CA THR A 130 -11.18 -3.51 -11.42
C THR A 130 -11.17 -2.30 -12.33
N MET A 131 -10.01 -1.96 -12.88
CA MET A 131 -9.84 -0.70 -13.59
C MET A 131 -8.78 -0.77 -14.69
N ASN A 132 -8.79 0.20 -15.59
CA ASN A 132 -7.67 0.43 -16.51
C ASN A 132 -6.44 0.89 -15.72
N SER A 133 -5.28 0.29 -15.99
CA SER A 133 -3.98 0.69 -15.45
C SER A 133 -3.02 0.96 -16.61
N GLY A 134 -3.03 2.19 -17.11
CA GLY A 134 -2.36 2.52 -18.39
C GLY A 134 -3.03 1.84 -19.58
N ALA A 135 -2.31 0.96 -20.26
CA ALA A 135 -2.82 0.15 -21.37
C ALA A 135 -3.38 -1.22 -20.92
N ASP A 136 -3.18 -1.58 -19.65
CA ASP A 136 -3.54 -2.87 -19.09
C ASP A 136 -4.81 -2.76 -18.22
N VAL A 137 -5.29 -3.90 -17.74
CA VAL A 137 -6.39 -3.98 -16.78
C VAL A 137 -5.92 -4.62 -15.49
N VAL A 138 -6.24 -4.00 -14.37
CA VAL A 138 -6.18 -4.66 -13.05
C VAL A 138 -7.54 -5.25 -12.74
N MET A 139 -7.60 -6.50 -12.30
CA MET A 139 -8.85 -7.25 -12.11
C MET A 139 -8.95 -7.79 -10.68
N ASN A 140 -9.83 -7.18 -9.90
CA ASN A 140 -10.23 -7.65 -8.57
C ASN A 140 -11.77 -7.76 -8.52
N THR A 141 -12.29 -8.84 -9.13
CA THR A 141 -13.76 -9.06 -9.12
C THR A 141 -14.26 -9.24 -7.68
N PRO A 142 -15.49 -8.83 -7.35
CA PRO A 142 -16.06 -9.00 -6.01
C PRO A 142 -15.96 -10.44 -5.46
N SER A 143 -16.06 -11.44 -6.33
CA SER A 143 -15.89 -12.85 -5.94
C SER A 143 -14.45 -13.17 -5.55
N ASN A 144 -13.45 -12.66 -6.30
CA ASN A 144 -12.03 -12.90 -6.00
C ASN A 144 -11.61 -12.16 -4.72
N VAL A 145 -12.07 -10.91 -4.54
CA VAL A 145 -11.84 -10.14 -3.33
C VAL A 145 -12.39 -10.88 -2.11
N ARG A 146 -13.62 -11.41 -2.17
CA ARG A 146 -14.20 -12.19 -1.06
C ARG A 146 -13.40 -13.43 -0.71
N LYS A 147 -12.88 -14.16 -1.72
CA LYS A 147 -12.00 -15.32 -1.47
C LYS A 147 -10.71 -14.92 -0.74
N MET A 148 -10.08 -13.84 -1.17
CA MET A 148 -8.86 -13.32 -0.54
C MET A 148 -9.15 -12.82 0.88
N ALA A 149 -10.19 -12.00 1.06
CA ALA A 149 -10.59 -11.46 2.36
C ALA A 149 -10.91 -12.56 3.38
N LYS A 150 -11.54 -13.67 2.95
CA LYS A 150 -11.79 -14.82 3.81
C LYS A 150 -10.49 -15.42 4.34
N VAL A 151 -9.49 -15.65 3.49
CA VAL A 151 -8.18 -16.19 3.89
C VAL A 151 -7.46 -15.23 4.83
N ILE A 152 -7.48 -13.92 4.53
CA ILE A 152 -6.88 -12.87 5.35
C ILE A 152 -7.51 -12.89 6.75
N ARG A 153 -8.83 -12.93 6.84
CA ARG A 153 -9.56 -12.98 8.11
C ARG A 153 -9.27 -14.27 8.90
N GLU A 154 -9.25 -15.42 8.24
CA GLU A 154 -8.92 -16.71 8.87
C GLU A 154 -7.46 -16.75 9.39
N ALA A 155 -6.56 -16.00 8.76
CA ALA A 155 -5.19 -15.83 9.22
C ALA A 155 -5.07 -14.87 10.42
N GLY A 156 -6.12 -14.12 10.78
CA GLY A 156 -6.11 -13.11 11.83
C GLY A 156 -5.35 -11.84 11.43
N VAL A 157 -5.28 -11.54 10.13
CA VAL A 157 -4.58 -10.38 9.58
C VAL A 157 -5.57 -9.26 9.26
N MET A 158 -5.22 -8.01 9.55
CA MET A 158 -6.05 -6.85 9.22
C MET A 158 -5.92 -6.51 7.72
N PRO A 159 -7.01 -6.48 6.93
CA PRO A 159 -6.96 -5.99 5.57
C PRO A 159 -6.94 -4.46 5.53
N GLU A 160 -5.99 -3.86 4.82
CA GLU A 160 -6.01 -2.49 4.36
C GLU A 160 -6.74 -2.44 3.02
N LEU A 161 -7.91 -1.80 2.99
CA LEU A 161 -8.77 -1.74 1.81
C LEU A 161 -8.29 -0.62 0.89
N GLU A 162 -7.61 -0.96 -0.20
CA GLU A 162 -7.11 0.03 -1.18
C GLU A 162 -8.22 0.42 -2.16
N ILE A 163 -8.50 1.73 -2.19
CA ILE A 163 -9.61 2.37 -2.90
C ILE A 163 -9.04 3.27 -3.99
N PHE A 164 -9.24 2.91 -5.24
CA PHE A 164 -8.76 3.63 -6.41
C PHE A 164 -9.84 4.49 -7.07
N ASP A 165 -11.11 4.24 -6.70
CA ASP A 165 -12.25 4.97 -7.21
C ASP A 165 -13.47 4.81 -6.26
N SER A 166 -14.55 5.59 -6.48
CA SER A 166 -15.72 5.57 -5.58
C SER A 166 -16.50 4.26 -5.64
N GLY A 167 -16.39 3.50 -6.74
CA GLY A 167 -17.00 2.17 -6.86
C GLY A 167 -16.38 1.16 -5.91
N ASP A 168 -15.07 1.23 -5.69
CA ASP A 168 -14.34 0.38 -4.76
C ASP A 168 -14.81 0.59 -3.32
N LEU A 169 -15.11 1.86 -2.96
CA LEU A 169 -15.64 2.19 -1.64
C LEU A 169 -17.03 1.57 -1.40
N ASN A 170 -17.85 1.46 -2.43
CA ASN A 170 -19.14 0.75 -2.33
C ASN A 170 -18.91 -0.76 -2.12
N LEU A 171 -17.97 -1.36 -2.85
CA LEU A 171 -17.60 -2.76 -2.62
C LEU A 171 -17.07 -2.97 -1.19
N ALA A 172 -16.22 -2.08 -0.68
CA ALA A 172 -15.74 -2.15 0.69
C ALA A 172 -16.88 -2.13 1.73
N LYS A 173 -17.88 -1.27 1.53
CA LYS A 173 -19.07 -1.22 2.39
C LYS A 173 -19.87 -2.53 2.34
N ASP A 174 -20.02 -3.12 1.15
CA ASP A 174 -20.71 -4.41 0.99
C ASP A 174 -19.96 -5.54 1.70
N LEU A 175 -18.62 -5.57 1.61
CA LEU A 175 -17.79 -6.57 2.28
C LEU A 175 -17.88 -6.49 3.82
N ILE A 176 -18.04 -5.29 4.36
CA ILE A 176 -18.26 -5.10 5.80
C ILE A 176 -19.68 -5.46 6.19
N ALA A 177 -20.67 -5.04 5.39
CA ALA A 177 -22.09 -5.31 5.67
C ALA A 177 -22.42 -6.81 5.66
N ASP A 178 -21.81 -7.59 4.78
CA ASP A 178 -22.00 -9.05 4.70
C ASP A 178 -21.05 -9.85 5.62
N GLY A 179 -20.20 -9.19 6.41
CA GLY A 179 -19.26 -9.81 7.36
C GLY A 179 -18.06 -10.49 6.71
N THR A 180 -17.77 -10.22 5.45
CA THR A 180 -16.55 -10.70 4.76
C THR A 180 -15.30 -10.03 5.36
N VAL A 181 -15.38 -8.74 5.66
CA VAL A 181 -14.35 -7.93 6.33
C VAL A 181 -14.92 -7.40 7.64
N ASP A 182 -14.14 -7.45 8.71
CA ASP A 182 -14.53 -6.91 10.00
C ASP A 182 -14.54 -5.36 9.96
N GLY A 183 -15.64 -4.75 10.43
CA GLY A 183 -15.80 -3.30 10.45
C GLY A 183 -15.22 -2.65 11.72
N PRO A 184 -15.01 -1.33 11.69
CA PRO A 184 -15.37 -0.34 10.66
C PRO A 184 -14.39 -0.27 9.46
N GLY A 185 -13.26 -0.97 9.48
CA GLY A 185 -12.28 -1.10 8.40
C GLY A 185 -11.17 -0.04 8.41
N LEU A 186 -10.05 -0.40 7.75
CA LEU A 186 -8.94 0.49 7.41
C LEU A 186 -8.98 0.74 5.89
N TYR A 187 -9.20 1.98 5.49
CA TYR A 187 -9.30 2.39 4.08
C TYR A 187 -8.07 3.19 3.67
N THR A 188 -7.56 2.95 2.47
CA THR A 188 -6.47 3.75 1.93
C THR A 188 -6.83 4.25 0.53
N PHE A 189 -6.94 5.58 0.37
CA PHE A 189 -7.23 6.21 -0.91
C PHE A 189 -5.97 6.33 -1.75
N VAL A 190 -5.97 5.66 -2.90
CA VAL A 190 -4.87 5.67 -3.87
C VAL A 190 -5.14 6.74 -4.92
N MET A 191 -4.40 7.85 -4.87
CA MET A 191 -4.69 9.03 -5.69
C MET A 191 -3.62 9.28 -6.73
N GLY A 192 -4.04 9.55 -7.97
CA GLY A 192 -3.12 9.91 -9.07
C GLY A 192 -2.69 8.75 -9.94
N VAL A 193 -3.20 7.54 -9.73
CA VAL A 193 -3.11 6.47 -10.72
C VAL A 193 -3.93 6.85 -11.95
N LYS A 194 -3.37 6.66 -13.15
CA LYS A 194 -4.08 6.99 -14.39
C LYS A 194 -5.39 6.21 -14.47
N TYR A 195 -6.49 6.95 -14.67
CA TYR A 195 -7.88 6.48 -14.69
C TYR A 195 -8.51 6.14 -13.33
N GLY A 196 -7.80 6.35 -12.22
CA GLY A 196 -8.34 6.31 -10.86
C GLY A 196 -8.65 7.70 -10.30
N LEU A 197 -8.68 7.80 -8.96
CA LEU A 197 -8.95 9.04 -8.24
C LEU A 197 -7.96 10.16 -8.63
N ASN A 198 -8.49 11.34 -8.90
CA ASN A 198 -7.71 12.56 -9.09
C ASN A 198 -7.05 13.02 -7.78
N THR A 199 -6.01 13.84 -7.90
CA THR A 199 -5.23 14.35 -6.74
C THR A 199 -5.69 15.73 -6.25
N ASP A 200 -6.83 16.21 -6.71
CA ASP A 200 -7.39 17.50 -6.26
C ASP A 200 -8.08 17.36 -4.89
N PRO A 201 -8.12 18.46 -4.11
CA PRO A 201 -8.71 18.45 -2.77
C PRO A 201 -10.19 18.06 -2.74
N ALA A 202 -10.95 18.38 -3.78
CA ALA A 202 -12.38 18.07 -3.85
C ALA A 202 -12.62 16.57 -3.93
N THR A 203 -11.79 15.83 -4.69
CA THR A 203 -11.84 14.37 -4.78
C THR A 203 -11.56 13.74 -3.42
N LEU A 204 -10.51 14.15 -2.72
CA LEU A 204 -10.18 13.57 -1.41
C LEU A 204 -11.28 13.87 -0.37
N LEU A 205 -11.81 15.09 -0.37
CA LEU A 205 -12.92 15.48 0.51
C LEU A 205 -14.18 14.63 0.24
N TYR A 206 -14.55 14.48 -1.04
CA TYR A 206 -15.66 13.62 -1.45
C TYR A 206 -15.50 12.18 -0.96
N MET A 207 -14.32 11.59 -1.14
CA MET A 207 -14.06 10.21 -0.73
C MET A 207 -14.13 10.05 0.79
N ARG A 208 -13.50 10.98 1.53
CA ARG A 208 -13.57 10.98 3.01
C ARG A 208 -15.02 11.05 3.51
N ASP A 209 -15.84 11.90 2.91
CA ASP A 209 -17.24 12.10 3.34
C ASP A 209 -18.14 10.90 3.05
N GLN A 210 -17.66 9.94 2.23
CA GLN A 210 -18.35 8.68 1.96
C GLN A 210 -17.99 7.56 2.96
N LEU A 211 -16.98 7.75 3.82
CA LEU A 211 -16.56 6.73 4.77
C LEU A 211 -17.62 6.47 5.83
N PRO A 212 -17.77 5.20 6.29
CA PRO A 212 -18.62 4.92 7.43
C PRO A 212 -18.08 5.54 8.72
N SER A 213 -18.97 5.80 9.68
CA SER A 213 -18.57 6.32 10.99
C SER A 213 -17.58 5.37 11.69
N GLY A 214 -16.51 5.92 12.24
CA GLY A 214 -15.47 5.17 12.94
C GLY A 214 -14.44 4.51 12.03
N ALA A 215 -14.54 4.64 10.71
CA ALA A 215 -13.53 4.14 9.78
C ALA A 215 -12.18 4.81 10.01
N LEU A 216 -11.12 4.03 10.03
CA LEU A 216 -9.75 4.50 9.93
C LEU A 216 -9.40 4.68 8.45
N TRP A 217 -8.70 5.75 8.12
CA TRP A 217 -8.35 5.97 6.74
C TRP A 217 -7.00 6.66 6.55
N ALA A 218 -6.36 6.34 5.44
CA ALA A 218 -5.15 6.96 4.94
C ALA A 218 -5.36 7.44 3.50
N ALA A 219 -4.47 8.31 3.03
CA ALA A 219 -4.36 8.60 1.60
C ALA A 219 -2.90 8.80 1.22
N PHE A 220 -2.61 8.50 -0.05
CA PHE A 220 -1.34 8.82 -0.67
C PHE A 220 -1.51 9.24 -2.12
N GLY A 221 -0.51 9.93 -2.63
CA GLY A 221 -0.50 10.43 -4.01
C GLY A 221 0.67 9.87 -4.79
N ILE A 222 0.43 9.50 -6.04
CA ILE A 222 1.48 8.98 -6.93
C ILE A 222 2.36 10.11 -7.44
N SER A 223 3.69 9.89 -7.44
CA SER A 223 4.72 10.77 -7.99
C SER A 223 4.65 12.18 -7.38
N ARG A 224 4.53 13.22 -8.20
CA ARG A 224 4.48 14.64 -7.75
C ARG A 224 3.35 14.96 -6.76
N ALA A 225 2.34 14.11 -6.65
CA ALA A 225 1.21 14.29 -5.75
C ALA A 225 1.47 13.77 -4.33
N GLU A 226 2.56 13.02 -4.08
CA GLU A 226 2.84 12.40 -2.78
C GLU A 226 2.75 13.42 -1.63
N PHE A 227 3.58 14.44 -1.63
CA PHE A 227 3.62 15.40 -0.53
C PHE A 227 2.41 16.35 -0.45
N PRO A 228 1.83 16.82 -1.57
CA PRO A 228 0.52 17.49 -1.53
C PRO A 228 -0.58 16.65 -0.86
N ILE A 229 -0.67 15.36 -1.15
CA ILE A 229 -1.66 14.48 -0.53
C ILE A 229 -1.33 14.22 0.95
N VAL A 230 -0.07 14.09 1.34
CA VAL A 230 0.34 14.02 2.76
C VAL A 230 -0.27 15.18 3.56
N ALA A 231 -0.14 16.41 3.07
CA ALA A 231 -0.70 17.58 3.75
C ALA A 231 -2.23 17.57 3.77
N GLN A 232 -2.87 17.23 2.63
CA GLN A 232 -4.33 17.21 2.52
C GLN A 232 -4.95 16.12 3.41
N ALA A 233 -4.40 14.89 3.39
CA ALA A 233 -4.87 13.78 4.22
C ALA A 233 -4.81 14.14 5.70
N TRP A 234 -3.69 14.69 6.14
CA TRP A 234 -3.52 15.13 7.52
C TRP A 234 -4.51 16.21 7.93
N LEU A 235 -4.69 17.25 7.10
CA LEU A 235 -5.64 18.35 7.36
C LEU A 235 -7.09 17.84 7.47
N LEU A 236 -7.43 16.78 6.76
CA LEU A 236 -8.76 16.16 6.78
C LEU A 236 -8.91 15.08 7.86
N GLY A 237 -7.88 14.86 8.71
CA GLY A 237 -7.90 13.90 9.82
C GLY A 237 -7.55 12.47 9.45
N GLY A 238 -6.96 12.24 8.28
CA GLY A 238 -6.49 10.94 7.81
C GLY A 238 -5.03 10.63 8.19
N HIS A 239 -4.66 9.38 8.00
CA HIS A 239 -3.30 8.89 8.04
C HIS A 239 -2.63 9.08 6.67
N ILE A 240 -1.32 8.88 6.61
CA ILE A 240 -0.50 9.21 5.43
C ILE A 240 0.40 8.07 5.02
N ARG A 241 0.71 8.00 3.71
CA ARG A 241 1.68 7.06 3.15
C ARG A 241 2.62 7.79 2.20
N VAL A 242 3.91 7.41 2.24
CA VAL A 242 4.98 7.82 1.32
C VAL A 242 5.89 6.64 1.01
N GLY A 243 6.72 6.74 -0.02
CA GLY A 243 7.74 5.74 -0.29
C GLY A 243 8.09 5.58 -1.76
N MET A 244 9.20 4.86 -2.03
CA MET A 244 9.71 4.65 -3.39
C MET A 244 8.78 3.82 -4.28
N GLU A 245 7.79 3.16 -3.71
CA GLU A 245 6.70 2.56 -4.47
C GLU A 245 5.90 3.60 -5.21
N ASP A 246 5.58 4.71 -4.55
CA ASP A 246 4.64 5.72 -5.01
C ASP A 246 5.35 6.90 -5.69
N ASN A 247 6.57 7.25 -5.23
CA ASN A 247 7.35 8.37 -5.72
C ASN A 247 8.85 8.16 -5.47
N ILE A 248 9.68 8.44 -6.48
CA ILE A 248 11.14 8.34 -6.39
C ILE A 248 11.84 9.71 -6.30
N TYR A 249 11.08 10.81 -6.17
CA TYR A 249 11.64 12.15 -6.15
C TYR A 249 11.45 12.81 -4.78
N LEU A 250 12.55 13.28 -4.23
CA LEU A 250 12.50 14.13 -3.04
C LEU A 250 11.98 15.53 -3.40
N GLU A 251 12.44 16.08 -4.54
CA GLU A 251 12.02 17.36 -5.11
C GLU A 251 11.96 17.25 -6.64
N LYS A 252 11.44 18.28 -7.32
CA LYS A 252 11.37 18.29 -8.77
C LYS A 252 12.78 18.10 -9.40
N GLY A 253 12.96 16.94 -10.05
CA GLY A 253 14.22 16.59 -10.72
C GLY A 253 15.30 16.06 -9.78
N VAL A 254 15.04 15.92 -8.47
CA VAL A 254 15.99 15.39 -7.47
C VAL A 254 15.47 14.04 -6.98
N LEU A 255 16.15 12.95 -7.33
CA LEU A 255 15.83 11.62 -6.83
C LEU A 255 16.03 11.56 -5.31
N CYS A 256 15.16 10.83 -4.61
CA CYS A 256 15.44 10.43 -3.24
C CYS A 256 16.47 9.29 -3.22
N GLU A 257 17.38 9.33 -2.27
CA GLU A 257 18.43 8.32 -2.09
C GLU A 257 17.99 7.19 -1.15
N SER A 258 16.91 7.38 -0.40
CA SER A 258 16.35 6.40 0.51
C SER A 258 14.88 6.68 0.82
N ASN A 259 14.15 5.64 1.22
CA ASN A 259 12.81 5.77 1.77
C ASN A 259 12.78 6.67 3.02
N ALA A 260 13.83 6.64 3.84
CA ALA A 260 13.96 7.48 5.03
C ALA A 260 13.91 8.99 4.71
N GLN A 261 14.41 9.43 3.54
CA GLN A 261 14.32 10.83 3.11
C GLN A 261 12.88 11.25 2.84
N LEU A 262 12.07 10.38 2.18
CA LEU A 262 10.65 10.63 1.91
C LEU A 262 9.86 10.69 3.23
N VAL A 263 10.11 9.75 4.15
CA VAL A 263 9.53 9.75 5.50
C VAL A 263 9.89 11.02 6.26
N SER A 264 11.17 11.42 6.26
CA SER A 264 11.63 12.63 6.94
C SER A 264 10.97 13.88 6.38
N ARG A 265 10.77 13.95 5.06
CA ARG A 265 10.06 15.06 4.42
C ARG A 265 8.59 15.11 4.83
N ALA A 266 7.88 13.97 4.81
CA ALA A 266 6.51 13.89 5.28
C ALA A 266 6.38 14.30 6.76
N LYS A 267 7.26 13.79 7.62
CA LYS A 267 7.34 14.17 9.04
C LYS A 267 7.53 15.68 9.23
N ARG A 268 8.40 16.31 8.45
CA ARG A 268 8.61 17.77 8.49
C ARG A 268 7.32 18.50 8.09
N ILE A 269 6.65 18.12 6.97
CA ILE A 269 5.41 18.75 6.52
C ILE A 269 4.36 18.71 7.63
N ILE A 270 4.13 17.54 8.23
CA ILE A 270 3.18 17.38 9.32
C ILE A 270 3.58 18.22 10.55
N GLY A 271 4.88 18.23 10.89
CA GLY A 271 5.42 19.01 12.00
C GLY A 271 5.27 20.52 11.82
N ASP A 272 5.53 21.05 10.62
CA ASP A 272 5.36 22.47 10.28
C ASP A 272 3.90 22.91 10.35
N LEU A 273 2.95 21.97 10.18
CA LEU A 273 1.52 22.19 10.38
C LEU A 273 1.07 21.99 11.85
N GLY A 274 1.99 21.68 12.77
CA GLY A 274 1.72 21.45 14.19
C GLY A 274 1.27 20.01 14.54
N GLY A 275 1.40 19.07 13.62
CA GLY A 275 1.06 17.67 13.82
C GLY A 275 2.21 16.83 14.39
N GLN A 276 1.90 15.59 14.78
CA GLN A 276 2.86 14.61 15.26
C GLN A 276 2.57 13.24 14.65
N LEU A 277 3.64 12.47 14.37
CA LEU A 277 3.51 11.09 13.95
C LEU A 277 3.30 10.17 15.15
N ALA A 278 2.53 9.11 14.94
CA ALA A 278 2.40 8.01 15.88
C ALA A 278 3.65 7.12 15.84
N SER A 279 4.10 6.63 16.99
CA SER A 279 5.03 5.51 17.08
C SER A 279 4.34 4.20 16.66
N SER A 280 5.10 3.14 16.39
CA SER A 280 4.52 1.83 16.06
C SER A 280 3.58 1.31 17.17
N ASN A 281 3.91 1.52 18.44
CA ASN A 281 3.05 1.11 19.56
C ASN A 281 1.75 1.92 19.61
N GLU A 282 1.81 3.22 19.37
CA GLU A 282 0.60 4.06 19.28
C GLU A 282 -0.24 3.69 18.05
N ALA A 283 0.40 3.41 16.92
CA ALA A 283 -0.29 2.95 15.73
C ALA A 283 -1.01 1.61 15.95
N ARG A 284 -0.39 0.64 16.68
CA ARG A 284 -1.04 -0.60 17.09
C ARG A 284 -2.31 -0.35 17.87
N GLN A 285 -2.25 0.54 18.88
CA GLN A 285 -3.43 0.89 19.67
C GLN A 285 -4.54 1.53 18.81
N MET A 286 -4.17 2.42 17.90
CA MET A 286 -5.12 3.09 17.00
C MET A 286 -5.77 2.10 16.03
N LEU A 287 -5.03 1.10 15.56
CA LEU A 287 -5.48 0.08 14.62
C LEU A 287 -6.17 -1.11 15.32
N GLY A 288 -6.02 -1.26 16.63
CA GLY A 288 -6.57 -2.39 17.36
C GLY A 288 -5.78 -3.70 17.16
N LEU A 289 -4.47 -3.60 16.90
CA LEU A 289 -3.55 -4.73 16.64
C LEU A 289 -2.91 -5.25 17.93
#